data_28af6890b8a34fbcfc31eb825c894693
#
_entry.id   28af6890b8a34fbcfc31eb825c894693
#
_cell.length_a   1.000
_cell.length_b   1.000
_cell.length_c   1.000
_cell.angle_alpha   90.00
_cell.angle_beta   90.00
_cell.angle_gamma   90.00
#
_symmetry.space_group_name_H-M   'P 1'
#
loop_
_entity.id
_entity.type
_entity.pdbx_description
1 polymer ?
#
loop_
_entity_poly.entity_id
_entity_poly.type
_entity_poly.pdbx_seq_one_letter_code
_entity_poly.pdbx_strand_id
1 'polypeptide(L)'
;MTIVPRQPMEQRGERMGALARLPVFFALSGRRALVSGGSAAAAWKVELLLASGARVVVCAEEVGEEMQAVIGAASPDTVTWHGRGWQTADFTGAALAVGACDDEDDAARFAVAARAAGVPVNVIDKPDYCDFSFGSIVNRSPLVVGISTDGAAPVFAQAVRAKIEAVLPHGFAAWAAAARSWRARVKEGGLSFAGRRKFWQLFAGLAIANPGRTPADDDLTSLIDNVGRLGPAADAGSVTLVGAGPGDPELLTLRAVRALQTADVILFDDLVSGEVLDFARREARKILVGKQGHGPSCKQSDVNDMMVSLARQGRHVVRLKGGDPLIFGRAGEEIEACRAANIPVEIVPGISAVQGAASRLGVSLTGRGKVRRLQLVTGHAANGQLPDDIDWRSIADGAATTAIYMPVKTLAAFVTRAIAAGLDAEMPAVAIANATRPSERRVVSTIGQLQDDIVATQLTGPVLVIVGKVLDAVVSAQVHVSEASIRGVC
;
A
#
# COMPACT_ATOMS: atom_id res chain seq x y z
N MET A 1 -6.29 -15.26 -38.38
CA MET A 1 -5.17 -14.48 -37.82
C MET A 1 -4.66 -15.20 -36.59
N THR A 2 -3.44 -15.73 -36.62
CA THR A 2 -2.82 -16.38 -35.45
C THR A 2 -2.48 -15.29 -34.45
N ILE A 3 -3.16 -15.24 -33.29
CA ILE A 3 -2.88 -14.29 -32.25
C ILE A 3 -1.52 -14.64 -31.62
N VAL A 4 -0.50 -13.84 -31.90
CA VAL A 4 0.83 -14.01 -31.30
C VAL A 4 0.72 -13.68 -29.78
N PRO A 5 1.11 -14.62 -28.90
CA PRO A 5 1.10 -14.37 -27.46
C PRO A 5 2.05 -13.24 -27.10
N ARG A 6 1.66 -12.43 -26.11
CA ARG A 6 2.51 -11.36 -25.58
C ARG A 6 3.63 -11.94 -24.72
N GLN A 7 4.78 -11.30 -24.74
CA GLN A 7 5.84 -11.58 -23.76
C GLN A 7 5.62 -10.78 -22.47
N PRO A 8 6.01 -11.33 -21.32
CA PRO A 8 6.00 -10.60 -20.05
C PRO A 8 6.77 -9.30 -20.14
N MET A 9 6.20 -8.22 -19.62
CA MET A 9 6.81 -6.88 -19.69
C MET A 9 7.03 -6.31 -18.29
N GLU A 10 8.28 -5.95 -18.00
CA GLU A 10 8.61 -5.23 -16.78
C GLU A 10 7.99 -3.83 -16.86
N GLN A 11 7.08 -3.54 -15.94
CA GLN A 11 6.59 -2.17 -15.79
C GLN A 11 7.64 -1.37 -15.03
N ARG A 12 8.38 -0.55 -15.74
CA ARG A 12 9.21 0.50 -15.19
C ARG A 12 8.33 1.75 -15.00
N GLY A 13 7.31 1.65 -14.15
CA GLY A 13 6.56 2.80 -13.71
C GLY A 13 7.46 3.74 -12.90
N GLU A 14 7.04 4.98 -12.75
CA GLU A 14 7.68 5.90 -11.80
C GLU A 14 7.73 5.23 -10.43
N ARG A 15 8.94 5.06 -9.88
CA ARG A 15 9.13 4.43 -8.56
C ARG A 15 8.52 5.26 -7.44
N MET A 16 8.17 6.51 -7.74
CA MET A 16 7.55 7.46 -6.82
C MET A 16 6.88 8.55 -7.64
N GLY A 17 5.64 8.90 -7.32
CA GLY A 17 4.96 10.07 -7.86
C GLY A 17 5.61 11.39 -7.43
N ALA A 18 5.12 12.51 -7.96
CA ALA A 18 5.60 13.84 -7.58
C ALA A 18 5.49 14.07 -6.07
N LEU A 19 6.54 14.58 -5.47
CA LEU A 19 6.59 14.96 -4.05
C LEU A 19 6.48 16.47 -3.92
N ALA A 20 5.65 16.95 -3.00
CA ALA A 20 5.62 18.37 -2.64
C ALA A 20 6.97 18.82 -2.05
N ARG A 21 7.58 17.99 -1.19
CA ARG A 21 8.93 18.20 -0.64
C ARG A 21 9.65 16.87 -0.48
N LEU A 22 10.97 16.90 -0.63
CA LEU A 22 11.82 15.73 -0.38
C LEU A 22 12.08 15.61 1.13
N PRO A 23 11.64 14.51 1.80
CA PRO A 23 11.98 14.27 3.20
C PRO A 23 13.45 13.89 3.34
N VAL A 24 14.17 14.63 4.18
CA VAL A 24 15.59 14.38 4.51
C VAL A 24 15.79 14.49 6.03
N PHE A 25 16.80 13.80 6.55
CA PHE A 25 17.18 13.84 7.95
C PHE A 25 18.59 14.43 8.08
N PHE A 26 18.71 15.52 8.85
CA PHE A 26 20.00 16.14 9.13
C PHE A 26 20.73 15.38 10.24
N ALA A 27 22.00 15.06 10.00
CA ALA A 27 22.91 14.54 11.04
C ALA A 27 23.56 15.73 11.76
N LEU A 28 22.96 16.16 12.87
CA LEU A 28 23.36 17.38 13.57
C LEU A 28 24.23 17.15 14.80
N SER A 29 24.44 15.91 15.23
CA SER A 29 25.25 15.59 16.42
C SER A 29 26.63 16.23 16.37
N GLY A 30 26.91 17.12 17.33
CA GLY A 30 28.14 17.88 17.43
C GLY A 30 28.34 18.99 16.39
N ARG A 31 27.38 19.20 15.47
CA ARG A 31 27.45 20.24 14.44
C ARG A 31 26.84 21.54 14.94
N ARG A 32 27.36 22.64 14.44
CA ARG A 32 26.88 24.00 14.78
C ARG A 32 25.57 24.30 14.03
N ALA A 33 24.60 24.86 14.72
CA ALA A 33 23.39 25.44 14.15
C ALA A 33 23.24 26.89 14.64
N LEU A 34 22.77 27.78 13.76
CA LEU A 34 22.52 29.19 14.09
C LEU A 34 21.02 29.40 14.29
N VAL A 35 20.63 30.10 15.36
CA VAL A 35 19.27 30.60 15.57
C VAL A 35 19.34 32.10 15.81
N SER A 36 18.59 32.89 15.02
CA SER A 36 18.40 34.33 15.22
C SER A 36 17.04 34.56 15.86
N GLY A 37 17.03 35.44 16.88
CA GLY A 37 15.84 35.84 17.63
C GLY A 37 15.65 35.09 18.95
N GLY A 38 14.98 35.76 19.91
CA GLY A 38 14.78 35.29 21.29
C GLY A 38 13.35 34.91 21.65
N SER A 39 12.44 34.81 20.66
CA SER A 39 11.02 34.52 20.88
C SER A 39 10.77 33.08 21.33
N ALA A 40 9.56 32.79 21.83
CA ALA A 40 9.08 31.44 22.16
C ALA A 40 9.16 30.48 20.96
N ALA A 41 8.85 30.97 19.75
CA ALA A 41 8.96 30.20 18.51
C ALA A 41 10.41 29.85 18.20
N ALA A 42 11.35 30.75 18.42
CA ALA A 42 12.79 30.48 18.29
C ALA A 42 13.27 29.47 19.35
N ALA A 43 12.83 29.61 20.59
CA ALA A 43 13.15 28.71 21.70
C ALA A 43 12.76 27.25 21.36
N TRP A 44 11.57 27.06 20.82
CA TRP A 44 11.12 25.75 20.32
C TRP A 44 12.06 25.15 19.25
N LYS A 45 12.61 25.98 18.36
CA LYS A 45 13.59 25.52 17.37
C LYS A 45 14.92 25.14 18.01
N VAL A 46 15.35 25.90 19.01
CA VAL A 46 16.56 25.58 19.79
C VAL A 46 16.39 24.22 20.48
N GLU A 47 15.25 23.95 21.14
CA GLU A 47 14.98 22.65 21.75
C GLU A 47 15.08 21.48 20.74
N LEU A 48 14.47 21.61 19.55
CA LEU A 48 14.55 20.60 18.51
C LEU A 48 15.99 20.34 18.03
N LEU A 49 16.77 21.40 17.88
CA LEU A 49 18.17 21.32 17.45
C LEU A 49 19.02 20.64 18.53
N LEU A 50 18.84 21.01 19.80
CA LEU A 50 19.50 20.37 20.93
C LEU A 50 19.13 18.88 21.06
N ALA A 51 17.84 18.55 20.91
CA ALA A 51 17.36 17.16 20.91
C ALA A 51 18.00 16.34 19.78
N SER A 52 18.43 17.00 18.69
CA SER A 52 19.16 16.37 17.57
C SER A 52 20.68 16.31 17.79
N GLY A 53 21.17 16.78 18.94
CA GLY A 53 22.59 16.79 19.31
C GLY A 53 23.40 17.95 18.69
N ALA A 54 22.76 18.98 18.16
CA ALA A 54 23.43 20.16 17.62
C ALA A 54 24.05 21.01 18.73
N ARG A 55 25.10 21.78 18.38
CA ARG A 55 25.57 22.92 19.15
C ARG A 55 24.91 24.17 18.61
N VAL A 56 24.12 24.84 19.42
CA VAL A 56 23.28 25.95 18.96
C VAL A 56 23.91 27.28 19.36
N VAL A 57 24.05 28.19 18.41
CA VAL A 57 24.40 29.58 18.65
C VAL A 57 23.13 30.40 18.48
N VAL A 58 22.72 31.10 19.53
CA VAL A 58 21.58 32.00 19.55
C VAL A 58 22.08 33.43 19.43
N CYS A 59 21.63 34.18 18.43
CA CYS A 59 21.90 35.61 18.25
C CYS A 59 20.58 36.39 18.51
N ALA A 60 20.48 37.08 19.60
CA ALA A 60 19.33 37.92 19.97
C ALA A 60 19.76 38.97 20.95
N GLU A 61 19.31 40.21 20.78
CA GLU A 61 19.58 41.31 21.73
C GLU A 61 18.92 41.01 23.08
N GLU A 62 17.67 40.53 23.02
CA GLU A 62 16.91 40.12 24.19
C GLU A 62 16.35 38.71 23.97
N VAL A 63 16.13 37.95 25.04
CA VAL A 63 15.56 36.61 25.04
C VAL A 63 14.37 36.55 25.98
N GLY A 64 13.25 36.01 25.50
CA GLY A 64 12.05 35.76 26.28
C GLY A 64 12.21 34.67 27.34
N GLU A 65 11.22 34.48 28.18
CA GLU A 65 11.23 33.53 29.31
C GLU A 65 11.51 32.09 28.82
N GLU A 66 10.86 31.65 27.73
CA GLU A 66 11.04 30.31 27.17
C GLU A 66 12.47 30.08 26.67
N MET A 67 13.06 31.08 26.00
CA MET A 67 14.44 30.99 25.53
C MET A 67 15.42 30.98 26.70
N GLN A 68 15.18 31.80 27.74
CA GLN A 68 15.98 31.77 28.95
C GLN A 68 15.93 30.40 29.63
N ALA A 69 14.73 29.79 29.71
CA ALA A 69 14.58 28.46 30.28
C ALA A 69 15.37 27.39 29.49
N VAL A 70 15.31 27.45 28.17
CA VAL A 70 16.06 26.52 27.29
C VAL A 70 17.57 26.69 27.46
N ILE A 71 18.06 27.95 27.47
CA ILE A 71 19.50 28.24 27.65
C ILE A 71 19.95 27.79 29.05
N GLY A 72 19.14 28.08 30.10
CA GLY A 72 19.45 27.71 31.47
C GLY A 72 19.46 26.22 31.75
N ALA A 73 18.65 25.43 31.02
CA ALA A 73 18.60 23.97 31.14
C ALA A 73 19.67 23.25 30.32
N ALA A 74 20.25 23.91 29.32
CA ALA A 74 21.25 23.33 28.43
C ALA A 74 22.66 23.34 29.02
N SER A 75 23.51 22.39 28.64
CA SER A 75 24.93 22.43 28.99
C SER A 75 25.62 23.62 28.30
N PRO A 76 26.55 24.31 28.94
CA PRO A 76 27.25 25.47 28.37
C PRO A 76 27.95 25.17 27.00
N ASP A 77 28.35 23.94 26.80
CA ASP A 77 29.02 23.50 25.57
C ASP A 77 28.01 23.26 24.41
N THR A 78 26.71 23.25 24.68
CA THR A 78 25.67 22.93 23.68
C THR A 78 24.89 24.15 23.20
N VAL A 79 24.80 25.21 24.02
CA VAL A 79 24.17 26.48 23.64
C VAL A 79 25.10 27.64 23.98
N THR A 80 25.27 28.55 23.02
CA THR A 80 25.96 29.83 23.22
C THR A 80 25.02 30.95 22.85
N TRP A 81 24.76 31.88 23.75
CA TRP A 81 23.97 33.07 23.46
C TRP A 81 24.85 34.30 23.29
N HIS A 82 24.64 35.00 22.17
CA HIS A 82 25.22 36.28 21.89
C HIS A 82 24.17 37.37 22.06
N GLY A 83 24.31 38.25 23.04
CA GLY A 83 23.40 39.38 23.33
C GLY A 83 23.42 40.47 22.26
N ARG A 84 23.26 40.08 21.00
CA ARG A 84 23.26 40.98 19.84
C ARG A 84 22.49 40.31 18.67
N GLY A 85 22.10 41.13 17.71
CA GLY A 85 21.61 40.63 16.44
C GLY A 85 22.63 39.78 15.68
N TRP A 86 22.17 38.99 14.71
CA TRP A 86 23.01 38.15 13.89
C TRP A 86 23.95 38.99 12.97
N GLN A 87 25.07 38.39 12.58
CA GLN A 87 26.06 38.96 11.65
C GLN A 87 26.41 37.90 10.59
N THR A 88 26.87 38.32 9.41
CA THR A 88 27.26 37.41 8.32
C THR A 88 28.28 36.37 8.77
N ALA A 89 29.18 36.72 9.66
CA ALA A 89 30.20 35.81 10.20
C ALA A 89 29.60 34.64 11.03
N ASP A 90 28.39 34.83 11.58
CA ASP A 90 27.72 33.80 12.41
C ASP A 90 27.29 32.58 11.60
N PHE A 91 27.13 32.70 10.29
CA PHE A 91 26.81 31.57 9.42
C PHE A 91 27.99 30.63 9.14
N THR A 92 29.22 31.10 9.36
CA THR A 92 30.42 30.32 9.07
C THR A 92 30.44 29.01 9.84
N GLY A 93 30.45 27.86 9.12
CA GLY A 93 30.48 26.52 9.71
C GLY A 93 29.14 26.04 10.31
N ALA A 94 28.08 26.80 10.16
CA ALA A 94 26.74 26.31 10.54
C ALA A 94 26.23 25.24 9.58
N ALA A 95 25.63 24.20 10.12
CA ALA A 95 25.01 23.12 9.33
C ALA A 95 23.64 23.54 8.79
N LEU A 96 22.94 24.41 9.52
CA LEU A 96 21.70 25.06 9.13
C LEU A 96 21.50 26.35 9.96
N ALA A 97 20.61 27.22 9.50
CA ALA A 97 20.24 28.44 10.18
C ALA A 97 18.70 28.56 10.28
N VAL A 98 18.25 29.09 11.42
CA VAL A 98 16.84 29.40 11.67
C VAL A 98 16.72 30.87 12.07
N GLY A 99 15.88 31.62 11.36
CA GLY A 99 15.61 33.04 11.63
C GLY A 99 14.21 33.23 12.18
N ALA A 100 14.10 33.91 13.34
CA ALA A 100 12.85 34.53 13.79
C ALA A 100 12.99 36.03 13.50
N CYS A 101 12.57 36.42 12.29
CA CYS A 101 12.72 37.76 11.76
C CYS A 101 11.41 38.54 11.89
N ASP A 102 11.47 39.76 12.35
CA ASP A 102 10.26 40.58 12.65
C ASP A 102 9.58 41.02 11.35
N ASP A 103 10.33 41.40 10.34
CA ASP A 103 9.81 41.91 9.07
C ASP A 103 10.33 41.12 7.85
N GLU A 104 9.83 41.49 6.68
CA GLU A 104 10.21 40.84 5.40
C GLU A 104 11.63 41.21 4.96
N ASP A 105 12.09 42.43 5.27
CA ASP A 105 13.42 42.90 4.89
C ASP A 105 14.50 42.18 5.71
N ASP A 106 14.26 41.96 7.00
CA ASP A 106 15.16 41.16 7.84
C ASP A 106 15.18 39.69 7.40
N ALA A 107 14.01 39.12 7.12
CA ALA A 107 13.90 37.77 6.60
C ALA A 107 14.68 37.58 5.29
N ALA A 108 14.54 38.52 4.36
CA ALA A 108 15.27 38.51 3.10
C ALA A 108 16.79 38.60 3.30
N ARG A 109 17.26 39.55 4.16
CA ARG A 109 18.68 39.70 4.47
C ARG A 109 19.26 38.44 5.13
N PHE A 110 18.53 37.86 6.10
CA PHE A 110 18.92 36.63 6.78
C PHE A 110 19.06 35.45 5.79
N ALA A 111 18.05 35.24 4.95
CA ALA A 111 18.06 34.18 3.97
C ALA A 111 19.18 34.34 2.93
N VAL A 112 19.42 35.57 2.44
CA VAL A 112 20.50 35.85 1.49
C VAL A 112 21.86 35.60 2.14
N ALA A 113 22.09 36.03 3.37
CA ALA A 113 23.34 35.81 4.10
C ALA A 113 23.59 34.31 4.36
N ALA A 114 22.56 33.55 4.76
CA ALA A 114 22.69 32.12 4.95
C ALA A 114 23.05 31.40 3.66
N ARG A 115 22.33 31.67 2.57
CA ARG A 115 22.59 31.06 1.25
C ARG A 115 23.96 31.43 0.69
N ALA A 116 24.41 32.68 0.86
CA ALA A 116 25.75 33.11 0.48
C ALA A 116 26.85 32.33 1.22
N ALA A 117 26.60 31.94 2.48
CA ALA A 117 27.50 31.09 3.26
C ALA A 117 27.32 29.57 2.98
N GLY A 118 26.43 29.17 2.05
CA GLY A 118 26.15 27.78 1.76
C GLY A 118 25.37 27.05 2.87
N VAL A 119 24.62 27.79 3.72
CA VAL A 119 23.92 27.28 4.87
C VAL A 119 22.42 27.20 4.56
N PRO A 120 21.79 26.02 4.61
CA PRO A 120 20.35 25.89 4.48
C PRO A 120 19.61 26.72 5.54
N VAL A 121 18.56 27.41 5.11
CA VAL A 121 17.84 28.37 5.95
C VAL A 121 16.36 28.01 6.13
N ASN A 122 15.86 28.25 7.32
CA ASN A 122 14.43 28.32 7.64
C ASN A 122 14.14 29.67 8.32
N VAL A 123 13.17 30.40 7.82
CA VAL A 123 12.62 31.59 8.50
C VAL A 123 11.24 31.25 9.03
N ILE A 124 11.06 31.44 10.35
CA ILE A 124 9.83 31.07 11.05
C ILE A 124 8.68 31.89 10.46
N ASP A 125 7.59 31.19 10.12
CA ASP A 125 6.34 31.73 9.57
C ASP A 125 6.48 32.47 8.21
N LYS A 126 7.64 32.35 7.55
CA LYS A 126 7.92 32.97 6.25
C LYS A 126 8.43 31.93 5.24
N PRO A 127 7.53 31.11 4.64
CA PRO A 127 7.88 29.96 3.81
C PRO A 127 8.69 30.33 2.56
N ASP A 128 8.52 31.52 1.99
CA ASP A 128 9.22 31.96 0.77
C ASP A 128 10.74 32.13 0.98
N TYR A 129 11.18 32.27 2.21
CA TYR A 129 12.59 32.36 2.56
C TYR A 129 13.19 31.03 3.01
N CYS A 130 12.41 29.91 2.98
CA CYS A 130 12.83 28.65 3.55
C CYS A 130 13.35 27.67 2.51
N ASP A 131 14.55 27.13 2.71
CA ASP A 131 15.09 26.00 1.92
C ASP A 131 14.58 24.65 2.47
N PHE A 132 14.22 24.59 3.73
CA PHE A 132 13.61 23.44 4.41
C PHE A 132 12.52 23.85 5.39
N SER A 133 11.67 22.92 5.78
CA SER A 133 10.62 23.13 6.78
C SER A 133 10.67 22.09 7.89
N PHE A 134 10.23 22.50 9.08
CA PHE A 134 10.02 21.57 10.18
C PHE A 134 8.63 20.97 10.07
N GLY A 135 8.55 19.63 10.13
CA GLY A 135 7.29 18.89 10.16
C GLY A 135 6.92 18.42 11.56
N SER A 136 5.78 17.75 11.67
CA SER A 136 5.42 17.00 12.89
C SER A 136 6.32 15.79 13.05
N ILE A 137 6.72 15.47 14.28
CA ILE A 137 7.71 14.40 14.56
C ILE A 137 7.08 13.37 15.48
N VAL A 138 7.20 12.08 15.10
CA VAL A 138 7.00 10.94 16.00
C VAL A 138 8.37 10.43 16.41
N ASN A 139 8.70 10.62 17.69
CA ASN A 139 10.00 10.25 18.24
C ASN A 139 9.95 8.89 18.95
N ARG A 140 10.65 7.93 18.43
CA ARG A 140 10.97 6.62 19.01
C ARG A 140 12.47 6.35 18.80
N SER A 141 13.30 7.39 19.04
CA SER A 141 14.74 7.34 18.71
C SER A 141 15.41 6.04 19.14
N PRO A 142 16.23 5.43 18.24
CA PRO A 142 16.71 5.98 16.96
C PRO A 142 15.72 5.84 15.78
N LEU A 143 14.49 5.38 15.98
CA LEU A 143 13.42 5.42 14.98
C LEU A 143 12.72 6.79 15.06
N VAL A 144 12.76 7.55 13.97
CA VAL A 144 12.09 8.86 13.87
C VAL A 144 11.24 8.90 12.61
N VAL A 145 10.03 9.43 12.72
CA VAL A 145 9.12 9.67 11.58
C VAL A 145 8.86 11.17 11.48
N GLY A 146 9.18 11.76 10.33
CA GLY A 146 8.85 13.15 10.00
C GLY A 146 7.61 13.21 9.10
N ILE A 147 6.70 14.13 9.37
CA ILE A 147 5.44 14.32 8.64
C ILE A 147 5.38 15.76 8.18
N SER A 148 5.23 15.98 6.88
CA SER A 148 5.02 17.30 6.28
C SER A 148 3.69 17.33 5.53
N THR A 149 2.96 18.44 5.68
CA THR A 149 1.78 18.79 4.87
C THR A 149 2.07 20.02 4.00
N ASP A 150 3.33 20.36 3.82
CA ASP A 150 3.82 21.53 3.08
C ASP A 150 3.18 22.85 3.56
N GLY A 151 2.92 22.95 4.87
CA GLY A 151 2.29 24.13 5.47
C GLY A 151 0.77 24.20 5.31
N ALA A 152 0.16 23.32 4.53
CA ALA A 152 -1.26 23.45 4.16
C ALA A 152 -2.23 23.24 5.34
N ALA A 153 -1.91 22.37 6.32
CA ALA A 153 -2.84 22.04 7.39
C ALA A 153 -2.13 21.50 8.65
N PRO A 154 -1.71 22.36 9.58
CA PRO A 154 -1.05 21.94 10.83
C PRO A 154 -1.88 20.97 11.67
N VAL A 155 -3.19 21.21 11.78
CA VAL A 155 -4.12 20.33 12.54
C VAL A 155 -4.22 18.94 11.90
N PHE A 156 -4.21 18.85 10.58
CA PHE A 156 -4.20 17.58 9.87
C PHE A 156 -2.88 16.82 10.11
N ALA A 157 -1.74 17.52 10.07
CA ALA A 157 -0.44 16.91 10.39
C ALA A 157 -0.40 16.35 11.83
N GLN A 158 -1.02 17.07 12.81
CA GLN A 158 -1.16 16.59 14.18
C GLN A 158 -2.05 15.35 14.29
N ALA A 159 -3.18 15.32 13.57
CA ALA A 159 -4.07 14.16 13.56
C ALA A 159 -3.39 12.91 12.94
N VAL A 160 -2.63 13.08 11.86
CA VAL A 160 -1.81 12.02 11.25
C VAL A 160 -0.72 11.57 12.21
N ARG A 161 -0.02 12.48 12.86
CA ARG A 161 0.97 12.18 13.90
C ARG A 161 0.37 11.31 15.00
N ALA A 162 -0.78 11.70 15.58
CA ALA A 162 -1.44 10.95 16.64
C ALA A 162 -1.80 9.53 16.22
N LYS A 163 -2.27 9.32 14.97
CA LYS A 163 -2.52 7.99 14.43
C LYS A 163 -1.24 7.15 14.33
N ILE A 164 -0.14 7.73 13.86
CA ILE A 164 1.14 7.02 13.75
C ILE A 164 1.69 6.71 15.14
N GLU A 165 1.60 7.62 16.10
CA GLU A 165 2.01 7.39 17.49
C GLU A 165 1.24 6.24 18.14
N ALA A 166 -0.05 6.10 17.85
CA ALA A 166 -0.88 5.01 18.36
C ALA A 166 -0.47 3.63 17.83
N VAL A 167 0.09 3.55 16.60
CA VAL A 167 0.53 2.26 16.00
C VAL A 167 2.02 2.00 16.16
N LEU A 168 2.80 2.97 16.65
CA LEU A 168 4.24 2.83 16.92
C LEU A 168 4.52 2.85 18.44
N PRO A 169 4.50 1.67 19.11
CA PRO A 169 4.76 1.58 20.54
C PRO A 169 6.13 2.13 20.95
N HIS A 170 6.22 2.66 22.17
CA HIS A 170 7.47 3.19 22.70
C HIS A 170 8.62 2.19 22.71
N GLY A 171 8.33 0.90 22.91
CA GLY A 171 9.35 -0.16 22.94
C GLY A 171 10.07 -0.36 21.59
N PHE A 172 9.55 0.18 20.48
CA PHE A 172 10.30 0.16 19.21
C PHE A 172 11.59 0.97 19.26
N ALA A 173 11.74 1.90 20.19
CA ALA A 173 13.02 2.56 20.46
C ALA A 173 14.12 1.54 20.83
N ALA A 174 13.82 0.61 21.75
CA ALA A 174 14.76 -0.44 22.16
C ALA A 174 15.11 -1.40 21.00
N TRP A 175 14.11 -1.79 20.20
CA TRP A 175 14.33 -2.63 19.02
C TRP A 175 15.17 -1.91 17.95
N ALA A 176 14.92 -0.64 17.70
CA ALA A 176 15.71 0.13 16.76
C ALA A 176 17.16 0.35 17.24
N ALA A 177 17.35 0.56 18.54
CA ALA A 177 18.68 0.63 19.15
C ALA A 177 19.43 -0.71 19.02
N ALA A 178 18.77 -1.84 19.27
CA ALA A 178 19.33 -3.17 19.07
C ALA A 178 19.69 -3.42 17.61
N ALA A 179 18.81 -3.07 16.66
CA ALA A 179 19.12 -3.19 15.24
C ALA A 179 20.39 -2.43 14.85
N ARG A 180 20.55 -1.21 15.39
CA ARG A 180 21.74 -0.39 15.16
C ARG A 180 23.00 -1.04 15.73
N SER A 181 22.97 -1.54 16.98
CA SER A 181 24.13 -2.15 17.64
C SER A 181 24.50 -3.52 17.03
N TRP A 182 23.49 -4.32 16.62
CA TRP A 182 23.72 -5.65 16.05
C TRP A 182 24.17 -5.66 14.60
N ARG A 183 24.05 -4.53 13.89
CA ARG A 183 24.33 -4.46 12.45
C ARG A 183 25.75 -4.92 12.07
N ALA A 184 26.75 -4.53 12.86
CA ALA A 184 28.13 -4.96 12.64
C ALA A 184 28.27 -6.47 12.85
N ARG A 185 27.79 -6.98 13.98
CA ARG A 185 27.82 -8.42 14.36
C ARG A 185 27.13 -9.30 13.30
N VAL A 186 25.98 -8.87 12.77
CA VAL A 186 25.26 -9.59 11.68
C VAL A 186 26.05 -9.55 10.37
N LYS A 187 26.77 -8.47 10.09
CA LYS A 187 27.62 -8.35 8.90
C LYS A 187 28.84 -9.28 8.99
N GLU A 188 29.44 -9.40 10.17
CA GLU A 188 30.65 -10.16 10.46
C GLU A 188 30.35 -11.64 10.73
N GLY A 189 29.10 -11.98 11.05
CA GLY A 189 28.67 -13.32 11.46
C GLY A 189 28.59 -14.38 10.36
N GLY A 190 29.26 -14.20 9.22
CA GLY A 190 29.40 -15.21 8.16
C GLY A 190 28.13 -15.53 7.36
N LEU A 191 27.03 -14.81 7.61
CA LEU A 191 25.77 -15.01 6.87
C LEU A 191 25.90 -14.55 5.41
N SER A 192 25.36 -15.34 4.48
CA SER A 192 25.16 -14.92 3.08
C SER A 192 24.32 -13.64 2.97
N PHE A 193 24.27 -13.03 1.81
CA PHE A 193 23.40 -11.88 1.59
C PHE A 193 21.92 -12.22 1.85
N ALA A 194 21.46 -13.39 1.40
CA ALA A 194 20.09 -13.87 1.64
C ALA A 194 19.88 -14.20 3.12
N GLY A 195 20.88 -14.83 3.78
CA GLY A 195 20.87 -15.09 5.21
C GLY A 195 20.74 -13.81 6.05
N ARG A 196 21.51 -12.76 5.74
CA ARG A 196 21.36 -11.45 6.40
C ARG A 196 19.99 -10.84 6.20
N ARG A 197 19.44 -10.96 4.99
CA ARG A 197 18.07 -10.50 4.70
C ARG A 197 17.04 -11.27 5.52
N LYS A 198 17.17 -12.60 5.60
CA LYS A 198 16.30 -13.45 6.41
C LYS A 198 16.38 -13.11 7.90
N PHE A 199 17.59 -12.85 8.40
CA PHE A 199 17.81 -12.37 9.76
C PHE A 199 16.96 -11.11 10.05
N TRP A 200 17.08 -10.08 9.21
CA TRP A 200 16.33 -8.85 9.41
C TRP A 200 14.81 -9.00 9.26
N GLN A 201 14.36 -9.94 8.44
CA GLN A 201 12.93 -10.29 8.36
C GLN A 201 12.44 -10.93 9.66
N LEU A 202 13.18 -11.88 10.18
CA LEU A 202 12.85 -12.53 11.46
C LEU A 202 12.92 -11.54 12.63
N PHE A 203 13.93 -10.69 12.65
CA PHE A 203 14.08 -9.61 13.63
C PHE A 203 12.85 -8.67 13.60
N ALA A 204 12.45 -8.19 12.43
CA ALA A 204 11.29 -7.33 12.29
C ALA A 204 10.00 -8.03 12.76
N GLY A 205 9.82 -9.30 12.40
CA GLY A 205 8.70 -10.11 12.88
C GLY A 205 8.67 -10.23 14.42
N LEU A 206 9.84 -10.48 15.02
CA LEU A 206 9.98 -10.58 16.47
C LEU A 206 9.68 -9.25 17.18
N ALA A 207 10.18 -8.13 16.63
CA ALA A 207 9.94 -6.79 17.16
C ALA A 207 8.44 -6.41 17.09
N ILE A 208 7.78 -6.69 15.97
CA ILE A 208 6.34 -6.40 15.79
C ILE A 208 5.48 -7.26 16.71
N ALA A 209 5.85 -8.54 16.92
CA ALA A 209 5.11 -9.43 17.82
C ALA A 209 5.29 -9.08 19.30
N ASN A 210 6.42 -8.44 19.67
CA ASN A 210 6.78 -8.16 21.06
C ASN A 210 7.20 -6.70 21.25
N PRO A 211 6.36 -5.72 20.94
CA PRO A 211 6.75 -4.32 20.90
C PRO A 211 7.13 -3.75 22.28
N GLY A 212 6.59 -4.30 23.36
CA GLY A 212 6.88 -3.86 24.74
C GLY A 212 8.11 -4.51 25.38
N ARG A 213 8.72 -5.50 24.72
CA ARG A 213 9.89 -6.21 25.23
C ARG A 213 11.19 -5.53 24.81
N THR A 214 12.14 -5.45 25.72
CA THR A 214 13.52 -5.04 25.38
C THR A 214 14.26 -6.25 24.77
N PRO A 215 14.83 -6.11 23.56
CA PRO A 215 15.62 -7.17 22.94
C PRO A 215 16.93 -7.40 23.71
N ALA A 216 17.35 -8.67 23.79
CA ALA A 216 18.58 -9.11 24.46
C ALA A 216 19.56 -9.75 23.47
N ASP A 217 20.82 -9.93 23.86
CA ASP A 217 21.83 -10.58 23.01
C ASP A 217 21.51 -12.06 22.71
N ASP A 218 20.73 -12.72 23.57
CA ASP A 218 20.21 -14.06 23.30
C ASP A 218 19.26 -14.10 22.10
N ASP A 219 18.52 -13.03 21.87
CA ASP A 219 17.68 -12.91 20.66
C ASP A 219 18.55 -12.85 19.39
N LEU A 220 19.64 -12.07 19.42
CA LEU A 220 20.57 -12.02 18.30
C LEU A 220 21.14 -13.40 17.99
N THR A 221 21.62 -14.12 19.02
CA THR A 221 22.15 -15.47 18.86
C THR A 221 21.11 -16.43 18.31
N SER A 222 19.91 -16.43 18.89
CA SER A 222 18.79 -17.25 18.44
C SER A 222 18.38 -16.96 16.99
N LEU A 223 18.39 -15.70 16.59
CA LEU A 223 18.07 -15.31 15.21
C LEU A 223 19.15 -15.75 14.23
N ILE A 224 20.44 -15.64 14.58
CA ILE A 224 21.55 -16.12 13.76
C ILE A 224 21.48 -17.64 13.61
N ASP A 225 21.26 -18.37 14.73
CA ASP A 225 21.12 -19.81 14.72
C ASP A 225 19.93 -20.29 13.90
N ASN A 226 18.80 -19.61 13.99
CA ASN A 226 17.63 -19.92 13.18
C ASN A 226 17.91 -19.76 11.68
N VAL A 227 18.64 -18.72 11.28
CA VAL A 227 19.07 -18.56 9.89
C VAL A 227 20.08 -19.63 9.50
N GLY A 228 21.03 -19.96 10.38
CA GLY A 228 22.02 -21.01 10.16
C GLY A 228 21.40 -22.39 9.96
N ARG A 229 20.38 -22.74 10.75
CA ARG A 229 19.61 -24.00 10.61
C ARG A 229 18.86 -24.11 9.29
N LEU A 230 18.48 -23.00 8.68
CA LEU A 230 17.87 -23.00 7.36
C LEU A 230 18.89 -23.41 6.26
N GLY A 231 20.18 -23.23 6.51
CA GLY A 231 21.25 -23.63 5.59
C GLY A 231 21.01 -23.12 4.15
N PRO A 232 21.24 -23.96 3.12
CA PRO A 232 20.98 -23.61 1.74
C PRO A 232 19.51 -23.23 1.45
N ALA A 233 18.58 -23.66 2.30
CA ALA A 233 17.16 -23.27 2.18
C ALA A 233 16.93 -21.78 2.50
N ALA A 234 17.86 -21.12 3.20
CA ALA A 234 17.80 -19.67 3.39
C ALA A 234 18.01 -18.89 2.07
N ASP A 235 18.78 -19.49 1.17
CA ASP A 235 19.07 -18.95 -0.17
C ASP A 235 18.09 -19.47 -1.24
N ALA A 236 17.24 -20.46 -0.89
CA ALA A 236 16.22 -20.96 -1.81
C ALA A 236 15.14 -19.91 -2.03
N GLY A 237 14.81 -19.69 -3.27
CA GLY A 237 13.68 -18.85 -3.64
C GLY A 237 12.35 -19.54 -3.33
N SER A 238 11.30 -18.76 -3.33
CA SER A 238 9.94 -19.24 -3.04
C SER A 238 8.92 -18.49 -3.88
N VAL A 239 7.74 -19.07 -3.98
CA VAL A 239 6.59 -18.46 -4.65
C VAL A 239 5.48 -18.26 -3.63
N THR A 240 4.85 -17.08 -3.65
CA THR A 240 3.62 -16.83 -2.90
C THR A 240 2.53 -16.39 -3.88
N LEU A 241 1.45 -17.18 -3.98
CA LEU A 241 0.25 -16.80 -4.72
C LEU A 241 -0.59 -15.90 -3.82
N VAL A 242 -0.87 -14.68 -4.25
CA VAL A 242 -1.52 -13.66 -3.41
C VAL A 242 -2.78 -13.16 -4.09
N GLY A 243 -3.88 -13.14 -3.35
CA GLY A 243 -5.11 -12.47 -3.75
C GLY A 243 -5.02 -10.97 -3.54
N ALA A 244 -5.24 -10.22 -4.61
CA ALA A 244 -5.25 -8.77 -4.62
C ALA A 244 -6.61 -8.18 -4.17
N GLY A 245 -7.58 -9.02 -3.88
CA GLY A 245 -8.95 -8.55 -3.63
C GLY A 245 -9.68 -8.10 -4.91
N PRO A 246 -10.90 -7.59 -4.78
CA PRO A 246 -11.77 -7.24 -5.92
C PRO A 246 -11.39 -5.92 -6.60
N GLY A 247 -10.56 -5.08 -5.98
CA GLY A 247 -10.10 -3.83 -6.59
C GLY A 247 -9.73 -2.73 -5.61
N ASP A 248 -10.50 -2.56 -4.53
CA ASP A 248 -10.20 -1.63 -3.44
C ASP A 248 -8.98 -2.11 -2.64
N PRO A 249 -7.91 -1.31 -2.53
CA PRO A 249 -6.71 -1.68 -1.80
C PRO A 249 -6.94 -1.90 -0.29
N GLU A 250 -7.95 -1.29 0.31
CA GLU A 250 -8.31 -1.51 1.72
C GLU A 250 -8.87 -2.92 1.98
N LEU A 251 -9.25 -3.64 0.92
CA LEU A 251 -9.71 -5.03 0.99
C LEU A 251 -8.55 -6.04 0.87
N LEU A 252 -7.30 -5.60 0.87
CA LEU A 252 -6.15 -6.48 1.01
C LEU A 252 -6.10 -7.11 2.39
N THR A 253 -5.78 -8.40 2.44
CA THR A 253 -5.47 -9.02 3.73
C THR A 253 -4.12 -8.51 4.25
N LEU A 254 -3.97 -8.41 5.57
CA LEU A 254 -2.70 -8.03 6.19
C LEU A 254 -1.54 -8.96 5.76
N ARG A 255 -1.85 -10.23 5.44
CA ARG A 255 -0.87 -11.19 4.93
C ARG A 255 -0.46 -10.87 3.50
N ALA A 256 -1.40 -10.43 2.65
CA ALA A 256 -1.12 -9.97 1.30
C ALA A 256 -0.20 -8.74 1.30
N VAL A 257 -0.47 -7.74 2.15
CA VAL A 257 0.38 -6.57 2.32
C VAL A 257 1.81 -6.98 2.72
N ARG A 258 1.96 -7.87 3.71
CA ARG A 258 3.29 -8.37 4.12
C ARG A 258 4.01 -9.11 3.00
N ALA A 259 3.30 -9.93 2.22
CA ALA A 259 3.89 -10.63 1.08
C ALA A 259 4.41 -9.64 0.01
N LEU A 260 3.62 -8.61 -0.31
CA LEU A 260 4.03 -7.55 -1.25
C LEU A 260 5.27 -6.77 -0.75
N GLN A 261 5.33 -6.46 0.54
CA GLN A 261 6.45 -5.74 1.16
C GLN A 261 7.74 -6.57 1.23
N THR A 262 7.66 -7.90 1.11
CA THR A 262 8.84 -8.79 1.17
C THR A 262 9.25 -9.34 -0.20
N ALA A 263 8.44 -9.15 -1.24
CA ALA A 263 8.68 -9.65 -2.58
C ALA A 263 9.95 -9.08 -3.23
N ASP A 264 10.69 -9.92 -3.97
CA ASP A 264 11.75 -9.47 -4.90
C ASP A 264 11.18 -9.17 -6.27
N VAL A 265 10.23 -10.00 -6.69
CA VAL A 265 9.55 -9.89 -7.98
C VAL A 265 8.07 -10.10 -7.77
N ILE A 266 7.26 -9.25 -8.39
CA ILE A 266 5.80 -9.37 -8.39
C ILE A 266 5.37 -9.60 -9.84
N LEU A 267 4.78 -10.76 -10.09
CA LEU A 267 4.12 -11.10 -11.35
C LEU A 267 2.62 -10.83 -11.17
N PHE A 268 2.04 -9.93 -11.95
CA PHE A 268 0.66 -9.51 -11.74
C PHE A 268 -0.14 -9.46 -13.04
N ASP A 269 -1.48 -9.55 -12.93
CA ASP A 269 -2.43 -9.45 -14.03
C ASP A 269 -2.98 -8.03 -14.15
N ASP A 270 -3.53 -7.69 -15.31
CA ASP A 270 -4.21 -6.41 -15.58
C ASP A 270 -5.45 -6.16 -14.68
N LEU A 271 -5.95 -7.22 -14.03
CA LEU A 271 -7.03 -7.12 -13.04
C LEU A 271 -6.57 -6.52 -11.70
N VAL A 272 -5.28 -6.37 -11.47
CA VAL A 272 -4.73 -5.75 -10.26
C VAL A 272 -4.68 -4.24 -10.43
N SER A 273 -5.24 -3.48 -9.48
CA SER A 273 -5.17 -2.02 -9.52
C SER A 273 -3.75 -1.51 -9.22
N GLY A 274 -3.40 -0.34 -9.78
CA GLY A 274 -2.11 0.31 -9.51
C GLY A 274 -1.90 0.58 -8.02
N GLU A 275 -2.94 1.00 -7.33
CA GLU A 275 -2.95 1.30 -5.90
C GLU A 275 -2.56 0.08 -5.03
N VAL A 276 -2.94 -1.13 -5.44
CA VAL A 276 -2.48 -2.37 -4.77
C VAL A 276 -0.97 -2.58 -4.96
N LEU A 277 -0.42 -2.21 -6.11
CA LEU A 277 1.02 -2.32 -6.37
C LEU A 277 1.85 -1.30 -5.57
N ASP A 278 1.24 -0.26 -5.02
CA ASP A 278 1.92 0.74 -4.18
C ASP A 278 2.28 0.19 -2.79
N PHE A 279 1.62 -0.89 -2.34
CA PHE A 279 2.03 -1.62 -1.14
C PHE A 279 3.33 -2.41 -1.31
N ALA A 280 3.78 -2.62 -2.54
CA ALA A 280 5.04 -3.32 -2.79
C ALA A 280 6.24 -2.46 -2.37
N ARG A 281 7.30 -3.12 -1.90
CA ARG A 281 8.56 -2.39 -1.67
C ARG A 281 9.10 -1.81 -2.98
N ARG A 282 9.80 -0.68 -2.91
CA ARG A 282 10.29 0.08 -4.07
C ARG A 282 11.25 -0.71 -4.96
N GLU A 283 12.04 -1.58 -4.36
CA GLU A 283 13.04 -2.40 -5.06
C GLU A 283 12.45 -3.63 -5.74
N ALA A 284 11.18 -3.97 -5.48
CA ALA A 284 10.53 -5.08 -6.12
C ALA A 284 10.35 -4.82 -7.62
N ARG A 285 10.75 -5.80 -8.45
CA ARG A 285 10.46 -5.77 -9.88
C ARG A 285 9.00 -6.10 -10.11
N LYS A 286 8.28 -5.25 -10.81
CA LYS A 286 6.86 -5.43 -11.13
C LYS A 286 6.75 -5.84 -12.60
N ILE A 287 6.24 -7.04 -12.86
CA ILE A 287 6.15 -7.63 -14.21
C ILE A 287 4.69 -7.95 -14.51
N LEU A 288 4.13 -7.30 -15.51
CA LEU A 288 2.80 -7.59 -16.02
C LEU A 288 2.84 -8.85 -16.89
N VAL A 289 2.11 -9.87 -16.46
CA VAL A 289 1.97 -11.15 -17.16
C VAL A 289 0.56 -11.38 -17.71
N GLY A 290 -0.39 -10.52 -17.38
CA GLY A 290 -1.76 -10.52 -17.88
C GLY A 290 -1.92 -9.90 -19.26
N LYS A 291 -3.18 -9.77 -19.71
CA LYS A 291 -3.55 -8.98 -20.89
C LYS A 291 -3.32 -7.51 -20.58
N GLN A 292 -2.97 -6.73 -21.59
CA GLN A 292 -3.08 -5.27 -21.50
C GLN A 292 -4.31 -4.84 -22.31
N GLY A 293 -5.35 -4.44 -21.61
CA GLY A 293 -6.63 -4.11 -22.23
C GLY A 293 -7.22 -5.29 -23.02
N HIS A 294 -7.56 -5.07 -24.29
CA HIS A 294 -8.12 -6.11 -25.18
C HIS A 294 -7.05 -6.93 -25.94
N GLY A 295 -5.77 -6.74 -25.63
CA GLY A 295 -4.66 -7.41 -26.29
C GLY A 295 -4.49 -8.89 -25.91
N PRO A 296 -3.53 -9.61 -26.54
CA PRO A 296 -3.24 -11.00 -26.22
C PRO A 296 -2.64 -11.12 -24.79
N SER A 297 -2.95 -12.20 -24.07
CA SER A 297 -2.28 -12.53 -22.81
C SER A 297 -0.98 -13.28 -23.05
N CYS A 298 -0.09 -13.29 -22.03
CA CYS A 298 0.99 -14.27 -21.99
C CYS A 298 0.40 -15.68 -21.92
N LYS A 299 1.11 -16.66 -22.47
CA LYS A 299 0.74 -18.06 -22.27
C LYS A 299 0.95 -18.42 -20.80
N GLN A 300 0.08 -19.25 -20.23
CA GLN A 300 0.23 -19.68 -18.84
C GLN A 300 1.53 -20.47 -18.62
N SER A 301 1.96 -21.25 -19.60
CA SER A 301 3.26 -21.92 -19.56
C SER A 301 4.42 -20.95 -19.36
N ASP A 302 4.43 -19.83 -20.11
CA ASP A 302 5.50 -18.84 -20.03
C ASP A 302 5.51 -18.14 -18.67
N VAL A 303 4.32 -17.92 -18.07
CA VAL A 303 4.18 -17.36 -16.72
C VAL A 303 4.71 -18.34 -15.68
N ASN A 304 4.34 -19.62 -15.80
CA ASN A 304 4.81 -20.69 -14.90
C ASN A 304 6.33 -20.84 -14.97
N ASP A 305 6.90 -20.90 -16.19
CA ASP A 305 8.33 -21.02 -16.43
C ASP A 305 9.11 -19.83 -15.86
N MET A 306 8.61 -18.61 -16.05
CA MET A 306 9.20 -17.40 -15.48
C MET A 306 9.19 -17.44 -13.95
N MET A 307 8.06 -17.80 -13.35
CA MET A 307 7.89 -17.88 -11.90
C MET A 307 8.88 -18.89 -11.29
N VAL A 308 8.98 -20.08 -11.89
CA VAL A 308 9.92 -21.14 -11.48
C VAL A 308 11.36 -20.70 -11.67
N SER A 309 11.69 -20.10 -12.82
CA SER A 309 13.06 -19.60 -13.10
C SER A 309 13.52 -18.56 -12.11
N LEU A 310 12.66 -17.60 -11.78
CA LEU A 310 12.98 -16.55 -10.80
C LEU A 310 13.16 -17.12 -9.38
N ALA A 311 12.31 -18.07 -8.98
CA ALA A 311 12.45 -18.72 -7.69
C ALA A 311 13.75 -19.55 -7.62
N ARG A 312 14.14 -20.28 -8.69
CA ARG A 312 15.44 -20.99 -8.76
C ARG A 312 16.65 -20.07 -8.64
N GLN A 313 16.51 -18.78 -8.98
CA GLN A 313 17.53 -17.76 -8.76
C GLN A 313 17.57 -17.22 -7.31
N GLY A 314 16.87 -17.87 -6.35
CA GLY A 314 16.82 -17.46 -4.96
C GLY A 314 15.88 -16.25 -4.72
N ARG A 315 14.96 -15.94 -5.65
CA ARG A 315 14.04 -14.80 -5.49
C ARG A 315 12.77 -15.22 -4.76
N HIS A 316 12.28 -14.34 -3.90
CA HIS A 316 10.91 -14.42 -3.39
C HIS A 316 9.95 -13.81 -4.43
N VAL A 317 9.22 -14.68 -5.12
CA VAL A 317 8.30 -14.30 -6.19
C VAL A 317 6.89 -14.24 -5.65
N VAL A 318 6.24 -13.09 -5.75
CA VAL A 318 4.81 -12.94 -5.50
C VAL A 318 4.08 -13.02 -6.84
N ARG A 319 3.16 -13.97 -6.96
CA ARG A 319 2.19 -14.02 -8.04
C ARG A 319 0.89 -13.39 -7.55
N LEU A 320 0.64 -12.16 -7.97
CA LEU A 320 -0.49 -11.34 -7.52
C LEU A 320 -1.65 -11.46 -8.51
N LYS A 321 -2.82 -11.84 -8.02
CA LYS A 321 -4.00 -12.19 -8.83
C LYS A 321 -5.23 -11.42 -8.35
N GLY A 322 -6.04 -10.89 -9.24
CA GLY A 322 -7.30 -10.23 -8.88
C GLY A 322 -8.25 -11.18 -8.14
N GLY A 323 -8.95 -10.68 -7.14
CA GLY A 323 -9.84 -11.47 -6.28
C GLY A 323 -9.07 -12.44 -5.38
N ASP A 324 -9.50 -13.70 -5.38
CA ASP A 324 -8.86 -14.83 -4.71
C ASP A 324 -8.12 -15.70 -5.73
N PRO A 325 -6.87 -16.14 -5.49
CA PRO A 325 -6.10 -16.96 -6.43
C PRO A 325 -6.77 -18.29 -6.79
N LEU A 326 -7.53 -18.85 -5.86
CA LEU A 326 -8.15 -20.17 -5.98
C LEU A 326 -9.53 -20.14 -6.65
N ILE A 327 -10.08 -18.94 -6.93
CA ILE A 327 -11.38 -18.76 -7.58
C ILE A 327 -11.17 -18.34 -9.05
N PHE A 328 -11.29 -19.27 -9.99
CA PHE A 328 -11.10 -19.08 -11.43
C PHE A 328 -9.77 -18.41 -11.83
N GLY A 329 -8.76 -18.48 -10.94
CA GLY A 329 -7.46 -17.84 -11.08
C GLY A 329 -6.38 -18.73 -11.70
N ARG A 330 -6.65 -19.97 -12.10
CA ARG A 330 -5.69 -20.96 -12.64
C ARG A 330 -4.54 -21.27 -11.66
N ALA A 331 -4.75 -21.05 -10.35
CA ALA A 331 -3.71 -21.29 -9.33
C ALA A 331 -3.25 -22.76 -9.30
N GLY A 332 -4.14 -23.71 -9.65
CA GLY A 332 -3.78 -25.13 -9.71
C GLY A 332 -2.58 -25.40 -10.61
N GLU A 333 -2.55 -24.82 -11.82
CA GLU A 333 -1.45 -24.95 -12.78
C GLU A 333 -0.14 -24.32 -12.25
N GLU A 334 -0.25 -23.18 -11.57
CA GLU A 334 0.89 -22.46 -10.97
C GLU A 334 1.48 -23.26 -9.77
N ILE A 335 0.61 -23.83 -8.93
CA ILE A 335 1.00 -24.69 -7.80
C ILE A 335 1.69 -25.97 -8.30
N GLU A 336 1.12 -26.62 -9.33
CA GLU A 336 1.69 -27.83 -9.94
C GLU A 336 3.09 -27.57 -10.49
N ALA A 337 3.27 -26.47 -11.23
CA ALA A 337 4.56 -26.08 -11.77
C ALA A 337 5.62 -25.86 -10.67
N CYS A 338 5.24 -25.22 -9.56
CA CYS A 338 6.13 -25.04 -8.42
C CYS A 338 6.49 -26.37 -7.75
N ARG A 339 5.50 -27.25 -7.54
CA ARG A 339 5.72 -28.58 -6.94
C ARG A 339 6.63 -29.45 -7.80
N ALA A 340 6.37 -29.50 -9.12
CA ALA A 340 7.21 -30.23 -10.06
C ALA A 340 8.68 -29.72 -10.08
N ALA A 341 8.89 -28.45 -9.76
CA ALA A 341 10.20 -27.83 -9.66
C ALA A 341 10.83 -27.89 -8.25
N ASN A 342 10.18 -28.52 -7.27
CA ASN A 342 10.55 -28.51 -5.85
C ASN A 342 10.71 -27.10 -5.24
N ILE A 343 9.87 -26.15 -5.67
CA ILE A 343 9.86 -24.78 -5.15
C ILE A 343 8.79 -24.66 -4.07
N PRO A 344 9.12 -24.14 -2.89
CA PRO A 344 8.13 -23.86 -1.87
C PRO A 344 7.08 -22.86 -2.37
N VAL A 345 5.80 -23.25 -2.26
CA VAL A 345 4.68 -22.39 -2.64
C VAL A 345 3.77 -22.14 -1.45
N GLU A 346 3.48 -20.88 -1.18
CA GLU A 346 2.52 -20.42 -0.20
C GLU A 346 1.33 -19.78 -0.89
N ILE A 347 0.13 -19.88 -0.29
CA ILE A 347 -1.08 -19.26 -0.81
C ILE A 347 -1.63 -18.29 0.24
N VAL A 348 -1.85 -17.06 -0.18
CA VAL A 348 -2.49 -16.02 0.62
C VAL A 348 -3.83 -15.71 -0.03
N PRO A 349 -4.96 -16.10 0.60
CA PRO A 349 -6.28 -15.85 0.05
C PRO A 349 -6.58 -14.35 -0.04
N GLY A 350 -7.50 -14.01 -0.92
CA GLY A 350 -8.04 -12.66 -1.09
C GLY A 350 -9.57 -12.64 -1.03
N ILE A 351 -10.15 -11.46 -0.91
CA ILE A 351 -11.60 -11.27 -1.03
C ILE A 351 -11.98 -11.46 -2.50
N SER A 352 -12.88 -12.42 -2.78
CA SER A 352 -13.30 -12.67 -4.16
C SER A 352 -14.22 -11.57 -4.69
N ALA A 353 -14.32 -11.46 -6.02
CA ALA A 353 -15.14 -10.44 -6.66
C ALA A 353 -16.61 -10.50 -6.25
N VAL A 354 -17.16 -11.71 -6.02
CA VAL A 354 -18.56 -11.86 -5.60
C VAL A 354 -18.82 -11.29 -4.20
N GLN A 355 -17.86 -11.46 -3.27
CA GLN A 355 -17.98 -10.91 -1.91
C GLN A 355 -17.86 -9.38 -1.95
N GLY A 356 -16.90 -8.85 -2.72
CA GLY A 356 -16.80 -7.41 -2.95
C GLY A 356 -18.07 -6.81 -3.56
N ALA A 357 -18.60 -7.45 -4.60
CA ALA A 357 -19.85 -7.04 -5.24
C ALA A 357 -21.05 -7.06 -4.27
N ALA A 358 -21.21 -8.14 -3.50
CA ALA A 358 -22.30 -8.27 -2.51
C ALA A 358 -22.23 -7.18 -1.44
N SER A 359 -21.03 -6.87 -0.94
CA SER A 359 -20.79 -5.78 0.01
C SER A 359 -21.21 -4.43 -0.59
N ARG A 360 -20.86 -4.17 -1.85
CA ARG A 360 -21.25 -2.93 -2.54
C ARG A 360 -22.74 -2.82 -2.82
N LEU A 361 -23.41 -3.95 -3.01
CA LEU A 361 -24.87 -4.01 -3.19
C LEU A 361 -25.64 -3.97 -1.86
N GLY A 362 -24.97 -4.19 -0.72
CA GLY A 362 -25.62 -4.31 0.58
C GLY A 362 -26.48 -5.57 0.72
N VAL A 363 -26.12 -6.67 0.04
CA VAL A 363 -26.89 -7.92 0.04
C VAL A 363 -26.11 -9.08 0.65
N SER A 364 -26.81 -9.95 1.34
CA SER A 364 -26.26 -11.24 1.75
C SER A 364 -26.42 -12.26 0.61
N LEU A 365 -25.32 -12.91 0.24
CA LEU A 365 -25.33 -13.93 -0.82
C LEU A 365 -26.12 -15.20 -0.42
N THR A 366 -26.41 -15.35 0.85
CA THR A 366 -27.23 -16.45 1.40
C THR A 366 -28.26 -15.90 2.36
N GLY A 367 -29.42 -16.57 2.48
CA GLY A 367 -30.50 -16.13 3.34
C GLY A 367 -31.19 -17.32 4.02
N ARG A 368 -31.33 -17.27 5.36
CA ARG A 368 -32.00 -18.32 6.12
C ARG A 368 -33.44 -18.45 5.65
N GLY A 369 -33.83 -19.66 5.26
CA GLY A 369 -35.21 -20.00 4.81
C GLY A 369 -35.50 -19.68 3.34
N LYS A 370 -34.67 -18.85 2.64
CA LYS A 370 -34.90 -18.47 1.24
C LYS A 370 -33.84 -19.00 0.29
N VAL A 371 -32.57 -18.71 0.57
CA VAL A 371 -31.43 -19.04 -0.30
C VAL A 371 -30.32 -19.65 0.55
N ARG A 372 -30.16 -20.97 0.44
CA ARG A 372 -29.19 -21.73 1.26
C ARG A 372 -27.92 -22.13 0.49
N ARG A 373 -27.88 -21.87 -0.80
CA ARG A 373 -26.80 -22.28 -1.68
C ARG A 373 -26.25 -21.09 -2.45
N LEU A 374 -24.95 -20.97 -2.44
CA LEU A 374 -24.19 -20.07 -3.31
C LEU A 374 -23.39 -20.92 -4.27
N GLN A 375 -23.50 -20.66 -5.56
CA GLN A 375 -22.70 -21.31 -6.59
C GLN A 375 -21.90 -20.28 -7.39
N LEU A 376 -20.65 -20.61 -7.64
CA LEU A 376 -19.73 -19.82 -8.45
C LEU A 376 -19.52 -20.56 -9.75
N VAL A 377 -19.79 -19.92 -10.86
CA VAL A 377 -19.63 -20.52 -12.20
C VAL A 377 -18.83 -19.59 -13.08
N THR A 378 -18.09 -20.14 -14.04
CA THR A 378 -17.44 -19.36 -15.08
C THR A 378 -18.28 -19.39 -16.36
N GLY A 379 -18.49 -18.23 -16.95
CA GLY A 379 -19.13 -18.13 -18.27
C GLY A 379 -18.16 -18.36 -19.44
N HIS A 380 -16.89 -18.68 -19.17
CA HIS A 380 -15.87 -18.70 -20.22
C HIS A 380 -14.94 -19.91 -20.06
N ALA A 381 -14.96 -20.83 -21.01
CA ALA A 381 -14.02 -21.94 -21.11
C ALA A 381 -12.72 -21.52 -21.83
N ALA A 382 -11.71 -22.38 -21.82
CA ALA A 382 -10.41 -22.13 -22.44
C ALA A 382 -10.48 -21.82 -23.95
N ASN A 383 -11.47 -22.37 -24.65
CA ASN A 383 -11.76 -22.13 -26.08
C ASN A 383 -12.53 -20.81 -26.34
N GLY A 384 -12.86 -20.05 -25.31
CA GLY A 384 -13.61 -18.79 -25.43
C GLY A 384 -15.13 -18.94 -25.50
N GLN A 385 -15.63 -20.15 -25.44
CA GLN A 385 -17.05 -20.48 -25.47
C GLN A 385 -17.62 -20.70 -24.05
N LEU A 386 -18.91 -20.85 -23.96
CA LEU A 386 -19.56 -21.28 -22.73
C LEU A 386 -19.15 -22.72 -22.40
N PRO A 387 -18.77 -23.05 -21.14
CA PRO A 387 -18.44 -24.42 -20.76
C PRO A 387 -19.58 -25.37 -21.04
N ASP A 388 -19.26 -26.58 -21.55
CA ASP A 388 -20.28 -27.60 -21.88
C ASP A 388 -20.73 -28.40 -20.65
N ASP A 389 -19.95 -28.40 -19.58
CA ASP A 389 -20.13 -29.16 -18.35
C ASP A 389 -20.89 -28.41 -17.26
N ILE A 390 -21.58 -27.30 -17.59
CA ILE A 390 -22.41 -26.57 -16.64
C ILE A 390 -23.65 -27.41 -16.27
N ASP A 391 -23.86 -27.62 -14.98
CA ASP A 391 -25.09 -28.22 -14.45
C ASP A 391 -26.26 -27.21 -14.50
N TRP A 392 -26.96 -27.23 -15.63
CA TRP A 392 -28.10 -26.32 -15.88
C TRP A 392 -29.26 -26.48 -14.91
N ARG A 393 -29.48 -27.68 -14.36
CA ARG A 393 -30.50 -27.92 -13.34
C ARG A 393 -30.15 -27.17 -12.05
N SER A 394 -28.88 -27.18 -11.70
CA SER A 394 -28.39 -26.43 -10.55
C SER A 394 -28.50 -24.92 -10.76
N ILE A 395 -28.28 -24.44 -12.00
CA ILE A 395 -28.42 -23.01 -12.35
C ILE A 395 -29.88 -22.57 -12.29
N ALA A 396 -30.81 -23.42 -12.72
CA ALA A 396 -32.24 -23.14 -12.72
C ALA A 396 -32.91 -23.20 -11.32
N ASP A 397 -32.19 -23.64 -10.27
CA ASP A 397 -32.72 -23.71 -8.91
C ASP A 397 -32.84 -22.29 -8.30
N GLY A 398 -34.06 -21.79 -8.24
CA GLY A 398 -34.36 -20.47 -7.66
C GLY A 398 -34.07 -20.33 -6.14
N ALA A 399 -33.70 -21.44 -5.44
CA ALA A 399 -33.21 -21.39 -4.06
C ALA A 399 -31.69 -21.22 -3.93
N ALA A 400 -31.00 -20.99 -5.05
CA ALA A 400 -29.56 -20.69 -5.09
C ALA A 400 -29.31 -19.24 -5.51
N THR A 401 -28.21 -18.70 -5.03
CA THR A 401 -27.58 -17.53 -5.64
C THR A 401 -26.49 -18.01 -6.60
N THR A 402 -26.51 -17.55 -7.84
CA THR A 402 -25.50 -17.87 -8.85
C THR A 402 -24.65 -16.65 -9.14
N ALA A 403 -23.33 -16.76 -8.95
CA ALA A 403 -22.37 -15.75 -9.37
C ALA A 403 -21.61 -16.23 -10.60
N ILE A 404 -21.73 -15.50 -11.71
CA ILE A 404 -21.18 -15.86 -13.01
C ILE A 404 -19.96 -14.98 -13.28
N TYR A 405 -18.80 -15.59 -13.35
CA TYR A 405 -17.53 -14.91 -13.64
C TYR A 405 -17.28 -14.89 -15.15
N MET A 406 -16.71 -13.80 -15.64
CA MET A 406 -16.31 -13.64 -17.05
C MET A 406 -17.44 -13.86 -18.09
N PRO A 407 -18.69 -13.42 -17.84
CA PRO A 407 -19.83 -13.80 -18.68
C PRO A 407 -19.95 -13.01 -19.98
N VAL A 408 -19.33 -11.83 -20.12
CA VAL A 408 -19.69 -10.79 -21.11
C VAL A 408 -19.87 -11.33 -22.53
N LYS A 409 -19.02 -12.21 -23.01
CA LYS A 409 -19.10 -12.76 -24.37
C LYS A 409 -20.10 -13.91 -24.54
N THR A 410 -20.45 -14.56 -23.45
CA THR A 410 -21.24 -15.79 -23.44
C THR A 410 -22.57 -15.65 -22.72
N LEU A 411 -22.86 -14.44 -22.19
CA LEU A 411 -24.04 -14.20 -21.35
C LEU A 411 -25.34 -14.51 -22.10
N ALA A 412 -25.47 -14.11 -23.34
CA ALA A 412 -26.67 -14.44 -24.14
C ALA A 412 -26.91 -15.95 -24.24
N ALA A 413 -25.86 -16.73 -24.52
CA ALA A 413 -25.95 -18.19 -24.58
C ALA A 413 -26.21 -18.79 -23.19
N PHE A 414 -25.63 -18.22 -22.13
CA PHE A 414 -25.88 -18.64 -20.75
C PHE A 414 -27.36 -18.44 -20.38
N VAL A 415 -27.89 -17.23 -20.61
CA VAL A 415 -29.29 -16.88 -20.32
C VAL A 415 -30.23 -17.80 -21.06
N THR A 416 -30.03 -18.00 -22.37
CA THR A 416 -30.87 -18.89 -23.19
C THR A 416 -30.92 -20.31 -22.63
N ARG A 417 -29.76 -20.87 -22.27
CA ARG A 417 -29.69 -22.24 -21.72
C ARG A 417 -30.27 -22.33 -20.31
N ALA A 418 -30.04 -21.32 -19.47
CA ALA A 418 -30.56 -21.26 -18.10
C ALA A 418 -32.10 -21.21 -18.09
N ILE A 419 -32.72 -20.38 -18.93
CA ILE A 419 -34.18 -20.29 -19.08
C ILE A 419 -34.73 -21.58 -19.66
N ALA A 420 -34.10 -22.18 -20.68
CA ALA A 420 -34.48 -23.45 -21.23
C ALA A 420 -34.45 -24.61 -20.20
N ALA A 421 -33.57 -24.50 -19.21
CA ALA A 421 -33.49 -25.45 -18.08
C ALA A 421 -34.50 -25.18 -16.95
N GLY A 422 -35.30 -24.09 -17.05
CA GLY A 422 -36.35 -23.75 -16.11
C GLY A 422 -36.05 -22.59 -15.17
N LEU A 423 -34.98 -21.83 -15.39
CA LEU A 423 -34.75 -20.57 -14.65
C LEU A 423 -35.83 -19.55 -15.08
N ASP A 424 -36.48 -18.94 -14.11
CA ASP A 424 -37.42 -17.84 -14.35
C ASP A 424 -36.72 -16.66 -15.04
N ALA A 425 -37.26 -16.21 -16.18
CA ALA A 425 -36.72 -15.07 -16.89
C ALA A 425 -36.79 -13.77 -16.06
N GLU A 426 -37.74 -13.67 -15.14
CA GLU A 426 -37.91 -12.53 -14.23
C GLU A 426 -37.02 -12.65 -12.98
N MET A 427 -36.18 -13.68 -12.87
CA MET A 427 -35.24 -13.81 -11.74
C MET A 427 -34.33 -12.58 -11.64
N PRO A 428 -34.26 -11.92 -10.47
CA PRO A 428 -33.42 -10.76 -10.26
C PRO A 428 -31.95 -11.04 -10.58
N ALA A 429 -31.35 -10.11 -11.32
CA ALA A 429 -29.97 -10.20 -11.76
C ALA A 429 -29.28 -8.85 -11.74
N VAL A 430 -28.00 -8.82 -11.35
CA VAL A 430 -27.18 -7.61 -11.36
C VAL A 430 -25.85 -7.92 -12.02
N ALA A 431 -25.48 -7.10 -13.02
CA ALA A 431 -24.15 -7.09 -13.56
C ALA A 431 -23.33 -5.95 -12.92
N ILE A 432 -22.14 -6.27 -12.44
CA ILE A 432 -21.24 -5.30 -11.82
C ILE A 432 -19.92 -5.32 -12.54
N ALA A 433 -19.53 -4.17 -13.10
CA ALA A 433 -18.22 -3.95 -13.67
C ALA A 433 -17.32 -3.25 -12.66
N ASN A 434 -16.05 -3.63 -12.61
CA ASN A 434 -15.03 -3.00 -11.76
C ASN A 434 -15.45 -2.95 -10.28
N ALA A 435 -16.03 -4.01 -9.76
CA ALA A 435 -16.52 -4.08 -8.38
C ALA A 435 -15.49 -3.54 -7.37
N THR A 436 -15.93 -2.67 -6.44
CA THR A 436 -15.16 -1.99 -5.40
C THR A 436 -14.17 -0.92 -5.87
N ARG A 437 -14.02 -0.69 -7.19
CA ARG A 437 -13.15 0.36 -7.72
C ARG A 437 -13.88 1.69 -7.85
N PRO A 438 -13.19 2.83 -7.94
CA PRO A 438 -13.81 4.14 -8.23
C PRO A 438 -14.62 4.15 -9.54
N SER A 439 -14.26 3.30 -10.51
CA SER A 439 -14.95 3.12 -11.79
C SER A 439 -16.05 2.05 -11.76
N GLU A 440 -16.52 1.65 -10.60
CA GLU A 440 -17.62 0.67 -10.46
C GLU A 440 -18.88 1.15 -11.17
N ARG A 441 -19.47 0.27 -11.99
CA ARG A 441 -20.78 0.49 -12.63
C ARG A 441 -21.65 -0.73 -12.44
N ARG A 442 -22.97 -0.52 -12.32
CA ARG A 442 -23.97 -1.56 -12.09
C ARG A 442 -25.07 -1.50 -13.13
N VAL A 443 -25.56 -2.65 -13.49
CA VAL A 443 -26.79 -2.84 -14.26
C VAL A 443 -27.68 -3.78 -13.45
N VAL A 444 -28.79 -3.28 -12.97
CA VAL A 444 -29.80 -4.04 -12.20
C VAL A 444 -30.95 -4.34 -13.12
N SER A 445 -31.32 -5.62 -13.23
CA SER A 445 -32.31 -6.09 -14.21
C SER A 445 -32.87 -7.44 -13.80
N THR A 446 -33.63 -8.07 -14.68
CA THR A 446 -33.95 -9.51 -14.62
C THR A 446 -32.98 -10.29 -15.52
N ILE A 447 -32.84 -11.58 -15.28
CA ILE A 447 -31.87 -12.38 -16.06
C ILE A 447 -32.24 -12.41 -17.54
N GLY A 448 -33.57 -12.34 -17.86
CA GLY A 448 -34.06 -12.33 -19.24
C GLY A 448 -33.70 -11.06 -20.02
N GLN A 449 -33.58 -9.91 -19.33
CA GLN A 449 -33.31 -8.61 -19.96
C GLN A 449 -31.85 -8.16 -19.79
N LEU A 450 -31.11 -8.78 -18.88
CA LEU A 450 -29.78 -8.30 -18.46
C LEU A 450 -28.79 -8.13 -19.62
N GLN A 451 -28.85 -9.00 -20.63
CA GLN A 451 -27.93 -8.91 -21.79
C GLN A 451 -28.18 -7.62 -22.59
N ASP A 452 -29.43 -7.29 -22.85
CA ASP A 452 -29.78 -6.09 -23.62
C ASP A 452 -29.45 -4.82 -22.82
N ASP A 453 -29.67 -4.81 -21.54
CA ASP A 453 -29.34 -3.71 -20.64
C ASP A 453 -27.83 -3.48 -20.53
N ILE A 454 -27.02 -4.55 -20.50
CA ILE A 454 -25.55 -4.45 -20.54
C ILE A 454 -25.08 -3.81 -21.84
N VAL A 455 -25.66 -4.19 -22.98
CA VAL A 455 -25.34 -3.61 -24.28
C VAL A 455 -25.76 -2.15 -24.33
N ALA A 456 -26.98 -1.81 -23.90
CA ALA A 456 -27.50 -0.44 -23.88
C ALA A 456 -26.65 0.50 -23.00
N THR A 457 -26.15 0.00 -21.87
CA THR A 457 -25.32 0.78 -20.94
C THR A 457 -23.83 0.80 -21.29
N GLN A 458 -23.42 0.07 -22.31
CA GLN A 458 -22.02 -0.07 -22.72
C GLN A 458 -21.11 -0.43 -21.53
N LEU A 459 -21.51 -1.41 -20.73
CA LEU A 459 -20.78 -1.82 -19.54
C LEU A 459 -19.41 -2.41 -19.94
N THR A 460 -18.33 -1.79 -19.46
CA THR A 460 -16.95 -2.17 -19.81
C THR A 460 -16.14 -2.56 -18.57
N GLY A 461 -15.09 -3.35 -18.77
CA GLY A 461 -14.19 -3.83 -17.73
C GLY A 461 -14.47 -5.29 -17.32
N PRO A 462 -13.85 -5.77 -16.25
CA PRO A 462 -14.16 -7.09 -15.69
C PRO A 462 -15.56 -7.06 -15.06
N VAL A 463 -16.46 -7.89 -15.60
CA VAL A 463 -17.86 -7.97 -15.18
C VAL A 463 -18.11 -9.26 -14.42
N LEU A 464 -18.81 -9.14 -13.30
CA LEU A 464 -19.44 -10.23 -12.55
C LEU A 464 -20.97 -10.08 -12.66
N VAL A 465 -21.66 -11.18 -12.88
CA VAL A 465 -23.13 -11.23 -12.83
C VAL A 465 -23.56 -12.04 -11.60
N ILE A 466 -24.49 -11.50 -10.82
CA ILE A 466 -25.13 -12.20 -9.70
C ILE A 466 -26.62 -12.38 -10.04
N VAL A 467 -27.13 -13.59 -9.87
CA VAL A 467 -28.52 -13.96 -10.16
C VAL A 467 -29.12 -14.63 -8.92
N GLY A 468 -30.33 -14.24 -8.53
CA GLY A 468 -31.02 -14.88 -7.44
C GLY A 468 -31.91 -13.96 -6.61
N LYS A 469 -32.84 -14.57 -5.85
CA LYS A 469 -33.83 -13.88 -4.99
C LYS A 469 -33.23 -13.03 -3.87
N VAL A 470 -31.91 -13.15 -3.60
CA VAL A 470 -31.22 -12.27 -2.66
C VAL A 470 -31.16 -10.81 -3.17
N LEU A 471 -31.42 -10.59 -4.45
CA LEU A 471 -31.42 -9.30 -5.12
C LEU A 471 -32.79 -8.64 -5.18
N ASP A 472 -33.87 -9.27 -4.68
CA ASP A 472 -35.24 -8.74 -4.75
C ASP A 472 -35.30 -7.28 -4.24
N ALA A 473 -34.68 -6.99 -3.11
CA ALA A 473 -34.70 -5.66 -2.52
C ALA A 473 -33.94 -4.61 -3.38
N VAL A 474 -32.88 -5.03 -4.08
CA VAL A 474 -32.07 -4.17 -4.94
C VAL A 474 -32.86 -3.76 -6.19
N VAL A 475 -33.50 -4.73 -6.82
CA VAL A 475 -34.36 -4.50 -8.00
C VAL A 475 -35.56 -3.63 -7.65
N SER A 476 -36.24 -3.94 -6.53
CA SER A 476 -37.41 -3.16 -6.05
C SER A 476 -37.04 -1.69 -5.75
N ALA A 477 -35.88 -1.45 -5.13
CA ALA A 477 -35.43 -0.09 -4.84
C ALA A 477 -35.16 0.73 -6.10
N GLN A 478 -34.67 0.13 -7.18
CA GLN A 478 -34.40 0.83 -8.43
C GLN A 478 -35.69 1.22 -9.20
N VAL A 479 -36.72 0.37 -9.14
CA VAL A 479 -38.03 0.67 -9.73
C VAL A 479 -38.64 1.92 -9.08
N HIS A 480 -38.57 2.03 -7.76
CA HIS A 480 -39.10 3.20 -7.03
C HIS A 480 -38.35 4.51 -7.35
N VAL A 481 -37.04 4.47 -7.59
CA VAL A 481 -36.26 5.65 -7.99
C VAL A 481 -36.63 6.11 -9.40
N SER A 482 -36.85 5.20 -10.34
CA SER A 482 -37.27 5.53 -11.70
C SER A 482 -38.69 6.11 -11.74
N GLU A 483 -39.62 5.58 -10.96
CA GLU A 483 -40.99 6.12 -10.85
C GLU A 483 -41.06 7.49 -10.19
N ALA A 484 -40.21 7.73 -9.16
CA ALA A 484 -40.10 9.04 -8.51
C ALA A 484 -39.54 10.11 -9.46
N SER A 485 -38.58 9.74 -10.31
CA SER A 485 -37.99 10.64 -11.33
C SER A 485 -39.00 10.99 -12.43
N ILE A 486 -39.93 10.09 -12.76
CA ILE A 486 -40.98 10.34 -13.74
C ILE A 486 -42.10 11.24 -13.17
N ARG A 487 -42.41 11.15 -11.88
CA ARG A 487 -43.40 11.98 -11.20
C ARG A 487 -42.92 13.37 -10.81
N GLY A 488 -41.61 13.64 -10.86
CA GLY A 488 -41.02 14.96 -10.57
C GLY A 488 -40.87 15.87 -11.78
N VAL A 489 -41.37 15.47 -12.94
CA VAL A 489 -41.29 16.23 -14.21
C VAL A 489 -42.70 16.59 -14.74
N CYS A 490 -43.75 16.51 -13.94
CA CYS A 490 -45.10 17.01 -14.24
C CYS A 490 -45.43 18.23 -13.39
#